data_259d72bfc61fed72ddb604027923be31
#
_entry.id   259d72bfc61fed72ddb604027923be31
#
_cell.length_a   1.000
_cell.length_b   1.000
_cell.length_c   1.000
_cell.angle_alpha   90.00
_cell.angle_beta   90.00
_cell.angle_gamma   90.00
#
_symmetry.space_group_name_H-M   'P 1'
#
loop_
_entity.id
_entity.type
_entity.pdbx_description
1 polymer ?
#
loop_
_entity_poly.entity_id
_entity_poly.type
_entity_poly.pdbx_seq_one_letter_code
_entity_poly.pdbx_strand_id
1 'polypeptide(L)'
;SVSTNFKLHKRKTTDEDEQYVFYNTHEPIISQELWDSVQKRKKRANRAAARGTHSNRLSGYLYCADCGRRMTLQTHYSKKDGSVQYSYRCGGYASRVNFCTSHTISADNVEALILSAVKRFSKFVLNDEKAFALELQSLWKDKQEEKPKHNQSELKRCQKRYDELSTLIRGLYENLISGLLPERQYKQLMKQYDDEQAELEAKMETMKKELSEEKDSTMDIQHFVSLIRKYKNPTEVSDLMFTELIDKIVVYESEGVGKARTQKVDIYFNYVGQVDIAYTEEELAEIKEQEEQEEKKRLEKQCQREKAYREKQKAKKHAENGGEIVKTKVCPHCQKEFIPTSNRQIFCSKDCCYQARQDKTKADREAEKGNHYYRQR
;
A
#
# COMPACT_ATOMS: atom_id res chain seq x y z
N SER A 1 -18.85 -14.03 -31.79
CA SER A 1 -18.90 -15.48 -31.56
C SER A 1 -19.79 -16.15 -32.62
N VAL A 2 -19.31 -17.19 -33.27
CA VAL A 2 -20.01 -17.96 -34.32
C VAL A 2 -20.61 -19.22 -33.71
N SER A 3 -21.84 -19.57 -34.13
CA SER A 3 -22.48 -20.81 -33.70
C SER A 3 -21.85 -21.99 -34.46
N THR A 4 -21.19 -22.90 -33.74
CA THR A 4 -20.59 -24.10 -34.29
C THR A 4 -21.59 -25.25 -34.43
N ASN A 5 -22.68 -25.21 -33.66
CA ASN A 5 -23.73 -26.20 -33.75
C ASN A 5 -25.06 -25.58 -33.29
N PHE A 6 -25.99 -25.45 -34.25
CA PHE A 6 -27.30 -24.85 -34.00
C PHE A 6 -28.16 -25.67 -33.03
N LYS A 7 -28.07 -27.00 -33.11
CA LYS A 7 -28.87 -27.91 -32.27
C LYS A 7 -28.38 -27.94 -30.80
N LEU A 8 -27.10 -27.75 -30.58
CA LEU A 8 -26.49 -27.83 -29.25
C LEU A 8 -26.20 -26.44 -28.66
N HIS A 9 -26.55 -25.35 -29.34
CA HIS A 9 -26.27 -23.95 -28.96
C HIS A 9 -24.81 -23.70 -28.59
N LYS A 10 -23.87 -24.51 -29.10
CA LYS A 10 -22.44 -24.31 -28.87
C LYS A 10 -21.94 -23.13 -29.70
N ARG A 11 -21.33 -22.17 -29.04
CA ARG A 11 -20.69 -21.00 -29.66
C ARG A 11 -19.18 -21.09 -29.50
N LYS A 12 -18.45 -20.70 -30.54
CA LYS A 12 -16.99 -20.50 -30.50
C LYS A 12 -16.72 -19.00 -30.56
N THR A 13 -15.81 -18.50 -29.72
CA THR A 13 -15.28 -17.14 -29.86
C THR A 13 -14.42 -17.12 -31.13
N THR A 14 -14.67 -16.17 -32.00
CA THR A 14 -13.83 -15.88 -33.17
C THR A 14 -12.55 -15.20 -32.72
N ASP A 15 -11.44 -15.45 -33.40
CA ASP A 15 -10.19 -14.75 -33.17
C ASP A 15 -10.33 -13.25 -33.45
N GLU A 16 -9.49 -12.41 -32.91
CA GLU A 16 -9.63 -10.94 -33.01
C GLU A 16 -9.58 -10.49 -34.48
N ASP A 17 -8.79 -11.14 -35.31
CA ASP A 17 -8.64 -10.86 -36.77
C ASP A 17 -9.89 -11.22 -37.58
N GLU A 18 -10.77 -12.09 -37.06
CA GLU A 18 -12.02 -12.49 -37.71
C GLU A 18 -13.23 -11.67 -37.24
N GLN A 19 -13.02 -10.66 -36.39
CA GLN A 19 -14.10 -9.84 -35.83
C GLN A 19 -14.23 -8.54 -36.59
N TYR A 20 -15.44 -8.25 -37.04
CA TYR A 20 -15.77 -6.93 -37.57
C TYR A 20 -16.18 -6.02 -36.44
N VAL A 21 -15.39 -4.96 -36.20
CA VAL A 21 -15.64 -3.97 -35.16
C VAL A 21 -16.07 -2.66 -35.81
N PHE A 22 -17.26 -2.20 -35.46
CA PHE A 22 -17.80 -0.93 -35.90
C PHE A 22 -17.69 0.07 -34.74
N TYR A 23 -16.99 1.17 -34.99
CA TYR A 23 -16.81 2.23 -33.99
C TYR A 23 -17.85 3.33 -34.21
N ASN A 24 -18.22 4.03 -33.11
CA ASN A 24 -19.12 5.20 -33.14
C ASN A 24 -20.47 4.97 -33.85
N THR A 25 -21.08 3.81 -33.65
CA THR A 25 -22.37 3.46 -34.23
C THR A 25 -23.55 4.18 -33.61
N HIS A 26 -23.40 4.67 -32.40
CA HIS A 26 -24.42 5.40 -31.64
C HIS A 26 -23.75 6.26 -30.55
N GLU A 27 -24.49 7.22 -30.01
CA GLU A 27 -24.04 8.06 -28.89
C GLU A 27 -23.79 7.18 -27.65
N PRO A 28 -22.62 7.30 -26.98
CA PRO A 28 -22.30 6.48 -25.80
C PRO A 28 -23.18 6.87 -24.61
N ILE A 29 -23.79 5.87 -23.95
CA ILE A 29 -24.59 6.07 -22.72
C ILE A 29 -23.67 6.40 -21.54
N ILE A 30 -22.44 5.92 -21.55
CA ILE A 30 -21.41 6.19 -20.53
C ILE A 30 -20.11 6.60 -21.22
N SER A 31 -19.29 7.41 -20.54
CA SER A 31 -17.99 7.81 -21.10
C SER A 31 -17.08 6.61 -21.31
N GLN A 32 -16.21 6.69 -22.30
CA GLN A 32 -15.22 5.63 -22.62
C GLN A 32 -14.32 5.34 -21.39
N GLU A 33 -13.91 6.38 -20.67
CA GLU A 33 -13.08 6.25 -19.45
C GLU A 33 -13.77 5.41 -18.38
N LEU A 34 -15.06 5.68 -18.13
CA LEU A 34 -15.85 4.89 -17.18
C LEU A 34 -15.99 3.44 -17.62
N TRP A 35 -16.23 3.22 -18.92
CA TRP A 35 -16.29 1.86 -19.50
C TRP A 35 -14.98 1.12 -19.28
N ASP A 36 -13.84 1.73 -19.60
CA ASP A 36 -12.53 1.10 -19.48
C ASP A 36 -12.18 0.80 -18.02
N SER A 37 -12.51 1.70 -17.08
CA SER A 37 -12.35 1.47 -15.65
C SER A 37 -13.14 0.24 -15.17
N VAL A 38 -14.39 0.11 -15.63
CA VAL A 38 -15.26 -1.03 -15.32
C VAL A 38 -14.70 -2.32 -15.93
N GLN A 39 -14.21 -2.30 -17.18
CA GLN A 39 -13.60 -3.46 -17.81
C GLN A 39 -12.30 -3.89 -17.10
N LYS A 40 -11.46 -2.95 -16.70
CA LYS A 40 -10.28 -3.23 -15.87
C LYS A 40 -10.69 -3.92 -14.54
N ARG A 41 -11.71 -3.42 -13.86
CA ARG A 41 -12.26 -4.02 -12.63
C ARG A 41 -12.79 -5.44 -12.88
N LYS A 42 -13.56 -5.65 -13.94
CA LYS A 42 -14.11 -6.96 -14.32
C LYS A 42 -12.99 -7.98 -14.61
N LYS A 43 -11.96 -7.61 -15.34
CA LYS A 43 -10.77 -8.45 -15.55
C LYS A 43 -10.03 -8.80 -14.24
N ARG A 44 -10.02 -7.88 -13.26
CA ARG A 44 -9.40 -8.11 -11.94
C ARG A 44 -10.26 -9.02 -11.05
N ALA A 45 -11.59 -8.89 -11.09
CA ALA A 45 -12.53 -9.61 -10.22
C ALA A 45 -12.81 -11.05 -10.64
N ASN A 46 -12.62 -11.41 -11.91
CA ASN A 46 -13.08 -12.68 -12.51
C ASN A 46 -12.57 -13.98 -11.87
N ARG A 47 -11.60 -13.94 -10.95
CA ARG A 47 -11.11 -15.14 -10.24
C ARG A 47 -11.53 -15.21 -8.76
N ALA A 48 -11.96 -14.10 -8.17
CA ALA A 48 -12.33 -14.04 -6.75
C ALA A 48 -13.76 -14.53 -6.49
N ALA A 49 -14.68 -14.35 -7.44
CA ALA A 49 -16.10 -14.64 -7.27
C ALA A 49 -16.47 -16.13 -7.30
N ALA A 50 -15.57 -17.02 -7.74
CA ALA A 50 -15.92 -18.42 -7.97
C ALA A 50 -15.98 -19.30 -6.71
N ARG A 51 -15.50 -18.85 -5.54
CA ARG A 51 -15.34 -19.70 -4.35
C ARG A 51 -15.77 -19.12 -3.00
N GLY A 52 -16.31 -17.92 -2.92
CA GLY A 52 -16.58 -17.34 -1.60
C GLY A 52 -17.75 -16.36 -1.59
N THR A 53 -18.50 -16.40 -0.51
CA THR A 53 -19.59 -15.47 -0.17
C THR A 53 -19.08 -14.08 0.23
N HIS A 54 -17.75 -13.90 0.39
CA HIS A 54 -17.15 -12.67 0.85
C HIS A 54 -16.29 -12.04 -0.24
N SER A 55 -16.65 -10.82 -0.63
CA SER A 55 -15.83 -9.97 -1.49
C SER A 55 -15.40 -8.73 -0.70
N ASN A 56 -14.15 -8.30 -0.90
CA ASN A 56 -13.66 -7.04 -0.37
C ASN A 56 -13.15 -6.19 -1.55
N ARG A 57 -13.34 -4.85 -1.47
CA ARG A 57 -13.00 -3.89 -2.53
C ARG A 57 -11.53 -3.93 -2.95
N LEU A 58 -10.64 -4.29 -2.03
CA LEU A 58 -9.20 -4.41 -2.26
C LEU A 58 -8.80 -5.67 -3.06
N SER A 59 -9.74 -6.61 -3.27
CA SER A 59 -9.45 -7.87 -3.94
C SER A 59 -8.99 -7.65 -5.39
N GLY A 60 -7.82 -8.18 -5.73
CA GLY A 60 -7.21 -8.05 -7.05
C GLY A 60 -6.32 -6.82 -7.25
N TYR A 61 -6.20 -5.95 -6.24
CA TYR A 61 -5.33 -4.77 -6.26
C TYR A 61 -4.03 -4.96 -5.49
N LEU A 62 -3.97 -5.90 -4.54
CA LEU A 62 -2.78 -6.14 -3.73
C LEU A 62 -1.85 -7.16 -4.38
N TYR A 63 -0.57 -6.84 -4.37
CA TYR A 63 0.51 -7.66 -4.92
C TYR A 63 1.63 -7.80 -3.90
N CYS A 64 2.28 -8.96 -3.90
CA CYS A 64 3.48 -9.18 -3.10
C CYS A 64 4.68 -8.52 -3.79
N ALA A 65 5.52 -7.81 -3.04
CA ALA A 65 6.72 -7.16 -3.57
C ALA A 65 7.74 -8.17 -4.10
N ASP A 66 7.92 -9.29 -3.40
CA ASP A 66 8.98 -10.26 -3.70
C ASP A 66 8.63 -11.18 -4.86
N CYS A 67 7.41 -11.75 -4.87
CA CYS A 67 7.02 -12.71 -5.91
C CYS A 67 6.12 -12.14 -7.00
N GLY A 68 5.70 -10.88 -6.93
CA GLY A 68 4.83 -10.20 -7.89
C GLY A 68 3.41 -10.78 -8.01
N ARG A 69 3.07 -11.83 -7.24
CA ARG A 69 1.76 -12.47 -7.31
C ARG A 69 0.71 -11.68 -6.55
N ARG A 70 -0.54 -11.81 -6.97
CA ARG A 70 -1.68 -11.24 -6.27
C ARG A 70 -1.82 -11.84 -4.89
N MET A 71 -2.18 -11.01 -3.92
CA MET A 71 -2.51 -11.47 -2.57
C MET A 71 -3.93 -12.03 -2.53
N THR A 72 -4.12 -13.05 -1.72
CA THR A 72 -5.40 -13.74 -1.52
C THR A 72 -6.10 -13.25 -0.28
N LEU A 73 -7.41 -13.04 -0.38
CA LEU A 73 -8.27 -12.64 0.73
C LEU A 73 -8.38 -13.78 1.75
N GLN A 74 -8.18 -13.45 3.01
CA GLN A 74 -8.42 -14.31 4.16
C GLN A 74 -9.53 -13.70 5.02
N THR A 75 -10.48 -14.50 5.41
CA THR A 75 -11.59 -14.07 6.27
C THR A 75 -11.41 -14.66 7.66
N HIS A 76 -11.39 -13.81 8.66
CA HIS A 76 -11.30 -14.21 10.07
C HIS A 76 -12.58 -13.87 10.80
N TYR A 77 -13.19 -14.89 11.40
CA TYR A 77 -14.39 -14.73 12.22
C TYR A 77 -13.99 -14.60 13.68
N SER A 78 -14.39 -13.53 14.33
CA SER A 78 -14.24 -13.37 15.77
C SER A 78 -15.23 -14.28 16.50
N LYS A 79 -14.71 -15.16 17.37
CA LYS A 79 -15.54 -16.07 18.17
C LYS A 79 -16.36 -15.36 19.26
N LYS A 80 -16.02 -14.10 19.58
CA LYS A 80 -16.61 -13.35 20.70
C LYS A 80 -17.82 -12.54 20.29
N ASP A 81 -17.74 -11.88 19.15
CA ASP A 81 -18.73 -10.88 18.69
C ASP A 81 -19.28 -11.17 17.29
N GLY A 82 -18.81 -12.25 16.65
CA GLY A 82 -19.22 -12.60 15.29
C GLY A 82 -18.72 -11.64 14.20
N SER A 83 -17.87 -10.66 14.56
CA SER A 83 -17.32 -9.72 13.59
C SER A 83 -16.42 -10.42 12.59
N VAL A 84 -16.50 -9.95 11.35
CA VAL A 84 -15.69 -10.47 10.24
C VAL A 84 -14.54 -9.52 9.98
N GLN A 85 -13.31 -10.01 10.06
CA GLN A 85 -12.10 -9.28 9.74
C GLN A 85 -11.49 -9.82 8.46
N TYR A 86 -11.03 -8.91 7.60
CA TYR A 86 -10.39 -9.24 6.34
C TYR A 86 -8.89 -8.99 6.41
N SER A 87 -8.11 -9.96 5.93
CA SER A 87 -6.68 -9.79 5.73
C SER A 87 -6.27 -10.34 4.37
N TYR A 88 -5.13 -9.92 3.89
CA TYR A 88 -4.57 -10.37 2.62
C TYR A 88 -3.26 -11.08 2.87
N ARG A 89 -3.05 -12.21 2.20
CA ARG A 89 -1.86 -13.04 2.31
C ARG A 89 -1.26 -13.30 0.94
N CYS A 90 0.06 -13.34 0.86
CA CYS A 90 0.77 -13.62 -0.38
C CYS A 90 0.29 -14.94 -1.01
N GLY A 91 -0.11 -14.88 -2.28
CA GLY A 91 -0.58 -16.05 -3.03
C GLY A 91 0.53 -17.07 -3.29
N GLY A 92 1.79 -16.63 -3.41
CA GLY A 92 2.95 -17.50 -3.54
C GLY A 92 3.23 -18.32 -2.30
N TYR A 93 3.14 -17.70 -1.13
CA TYR A 93 3.26 -18.38 0.15
C TYR A 93 2.06 -19.29 0.44
N ALA A 94 0.85 -18.86 0.16
CA ALA A 94 -0.37 -19.63 0.41
C ALA A 94 -0.45 -20.91 -0.46
N SER A 95 0.05 -20.86 -1.68
CA SER A 95 0.02 -22.01 -2.62
C SER A 95 1.16 -23.00 -2.41
N ARG A 96 2.15 -22.68 -1.58
CA ARG A 96 3.37 -23.49 -1.36
C ARG A 96 4.17 -23.83 -2.64
N VAL A 97 3.86 -23.17 -3.75
CA VAL A 97 4.50 -23.44 -5.05
C VAL A 97 5.78 -22.62 -5.23
N ASN A 98 5.86 -21.48 -4.56
CA ASN A 98 7.04 -20.61 -4.59
C ASN A 98 7.56 -20.40 -3.18
N PHE A 99 8.88 -20.29 -3.04
CA PHE A 99 9.60 -19.99 -1.79
C PHE A 99 9.45 -18.50 -1.40
N CYS A 100 8.23 -17.99 -1.34
CA CYS A 100 7.98 -16.63 -0.86
C CYS A 100 7.76 -16.64 0.65
N THR A 101 8.20 -15.61 1.35
CA THR A 101 8.01 -15.44 2.79
C THR A 101 6.57 -15.01 3.12
N SER A 102 6.23 -14.97 4.40
CA SER A 102 4.87 -14.68 4.85
C SER A 102 4.56 -13.17 4.78
N HIS A 103 3.97 -12.72 3.69
CA HIS A 103 3.43 -11.37 3.55
C HIS A 103 1.95 -11.39 3.91
N THR A 104 1.58 -10.67 4.96
CA THR A 104 0.18 -10.58 5.41
C THR A 104 -0.11 -9.14 5.87
N ILE A 105 -1.24 -8.59 5.43
CA ILE A 105 -1.69 -7.24 5.83
C ILE A 105 -3.20 -7.24 6.06
N SER A 106 -3.70 -6.48 7.05
CA SER A 106 -5.14 -6.32 7.25
C SER A 106 -5.74 -5.36 6.21
N ALA A 107 -6.99 -5.61 5.82
CA ALA A 107 -7.72 -4.73 4.92
C ALA A 107 -7.89 -3.32 5.51
N ASP A 108 -8.22 -3.24 6.79
CA ASP A 108 -8.42 -1.97 7.50
C ASP A 108 -7.17 -1.09 7.49
N ASN A 109 -5.97 -1.69 7.66
CA ASN A 109 -4.72 -0.95 7.60
C ASN A 109 -4.45 -0.39 6.19
N VAL A 110 -4.74 -1.17 5.15
CA VAL A 110 -4.59 -0.71 3.76
C VAL A 110 -5.55 0.42 3.46
N GLU A 111 -6.81 0.31 3.88
CA GLU A 111 -7.81 1.37 3.70
C GLU A 111 -7.43 2.65 4.45
N ALA A 112 -6.90 2.54 5.68
CA ALA A 112 -6.38 3.67 6.45
C ALA A 112 -5.20 4.35 5.75
N LEU A 113 -4.25 3.59 5.17
CA LEU A 113 -3.13 4.12 4.41
C LEU A 113 -3.59 4.87 3.15
N ILE A 114 -4.53 4.31 2.39
CA ILE A 114 -5.11 4.97 1.22
C ILE A 114 -5.79 6.28 1.63
N LEU A 115 -6.61 6.23 2.68
CA LEU A 115 -7.32 7.40 3.17
C LEU A 115 -6.36 8.51 3.61
N SER A 116 -5.28 8.17 4.31
CA SER A 116 -4.26 9.13 4.73
C SER A 116 -3.55 9.76 3.53
N ALA A 117 -3.19 8.96 2.52
CA ALA A 117 -2.56 9.45 1.30
C ALA A 117 -3.48 10.40 0.51
N VAL A 118 -4.75 10.03 0.33
CA VAL A 118 -5.71 10.89 -0.38
C VAL A 118 -5.99 12.18 0.39
N LYS A 119 -6.13 12.13 1.71
CA LYS A 119 -6.27 13.33 2.55
C LYS A 119 -5.08 14.27 2.40
N ARG A 120 -3.87 13.71 2.39
CA ARG A 120 -2.64 14.48 2.22
C ARG A 120 -2.60 15.16 0.85
N PHE A 121 -2.87 14.43 -0.23
CA PHE A 121 -2.95 15.03 -1.57
C PHE A 121 -4.05 16.10 -1.66
N SER A 122 -5.19 15.87 -1.00
CA SER A 122 -6.26 16.85 -0.92
C SER A 122 -5.82 18.14 -0.23
N LYS A 123 -5.03 18.07 0.86
CA LYS A 123 -4.45 19.26 1.51
C LYS A 123 -3.52 20.02 0.54
N PHE A 124 -2.64 19.34 -0.20
CA PHE A 124 -1.74 19.97 -1.17
C PHE A 124 -2.52 20.67 -2.30
N VAL A 125 -3.51 19.98 -2.87
CA VAL A 125 -4.36 20.57 -3.94
C VAL A 125 -5.15 21.78 -3.45
N LEU A 126 -5.60 21.78 -2.20
CA LEU A 126 -6.34 22.90 -1.61
C LEU A 126 -5.44 24.10 -1.30
N ASN A 127 -4.18 23.87 -0.94
CA ASN A 127 -3.23 24.92 -0.61
C ASN A 127 -2.68 25.61 -1.87
N ASP A 128 -2.09 24.85 -2.77
CA ASP A 128 -1.60 25.35 -4.07
C ASP A 128 -1.59 24.22 -5.11
N GLU A 129 -2.64 24.18 -5.91
CA GLU A 129 -2.82 23.19 -6.97
C GLU A 129 -1.71 23.24 -8.03
N LYS A 130 -1.24 24.45 -8.37
CA LYS A 130 -0.19 24.61 -9.40
C LYS A 130 1.17 24.12 -8.88
N ALA A 131 1.51 24.45 -7.64
CA ALA A 131 2.73 23.97 -7.01
C ALA A 131 2.72 22.44 -6.90
N PHE A 132 1.60 21.85 -6.49
CA PHE A 132 1.46 20.38 -6.41
C PHE A 132 1.58 19.71 -7.79
N ALA A 133 0.95 20.26 -8.83
CA ALA A 133 1.09 19.72 -10.18
C ALA A 133 2.53 19.80 -10.70
N LEU A 134 3.27 20.89 -10.39
CA LEU A 134 4.69 21.02 -10.72
C LEU A 134 5.57 20.05 -9.96
N GLU A 135 5.28 19.80 -8.69
CA GLU A 135 5.99 18.82 -7.86
C GLU A 135 5.78 17.42 -8.41
N LEU A 136 4.56 17.03 -8.75
CA LEU A 136 4.28 15.75 -9.42
C LEU A 136 5.03 15.62 -10.75
N GLN A 137 5.09 16.71 -11.54
CA GLN A 137 5.87 16.73 -12.78
C GLN A 137 7.37 16.56 -12.54
N SER A 138 7.92 17.18 -11.48
CA SER A 138 9.34 17.05 -11.15
C SER A 138 9.68 15.61 -10.72
N LEU A 139 8.88 15.02 -9.84
CA LEU A 139 9.04 13.61 -9.42
C LEU A 139 8.93 12.62 -10.59
N TRP A 140 8.12 12.97 -11.59
CA TRP A 140 7.99 12.17 -12.81
C TRP A 140 9.22 12.30 -13.72
N LYS A 141 9.77 13.51 -13.83
CA LYS A 141 11.01 13.78 -14.61
C LYS A 141 12.23 13.15 -13.98
N ASP A 142 12.33 13.16 -12.66
CA ASP A 142 13.43 12.52 -11.94
C ASP A 142 13.45 10.99 -12.12
N LYS A 143 12.28 10.39 -12.34
CA LYS A 143 12.16 8.96 -12.67
C LYS A 143 12.46 8.64 -14.14
N GLN A 144 12.33 9.60 -15.04
CA GLN A 144 12.72 9.52 -16.45
C GLN A 144 13.93 10.43 -16.62
N GLU A 145 15.15 9.86 -16.62
CA GLU A 145 16.42 10.58 -16.82
C GLU A 145 16.31 11.67 -17.91
N GLU A 146 16.79 12.87 -17.62
CA GLU A 146 17.05 14.14 -18.38
C GLU A 146 16.87 14.20 -19.93
N LYS A 147 15.99 13.42 -20.56
CA LYS A 147 15.91 13.26 -22.02
C LYS A 147 15.03 14.25 -22.81
N PRO A 148 14.01 14.97 -22.26
CA PRO A 148 12.97 15.52 -23.14
C PRO A 148 13.33 16.81 -23.88
N LYS A 149 14.11 17.72 -23.30
CA LYS A 149 14.50 18.98 -23.99
C LYS A 149 15.51 18.76 -25.10
N HIS A 150 16.39 17.78 -24.94
CA HIS A 150 17.36 17.36 -25.93
C HIS A 150 16.65 16.73 -27.14
N ASN A 151 15.66 15.87 -26.90
CA ASN A 151 14.91 15.17 -27.95
C ASN A 151 14.16 16.10 -28.90
N GLN A 152 13.60 17.21 -28.41
CA GLN A 152 12.86 18.15 -29.24
C GLN A 152 13.78 18.94 -30.17
N SER A 153 14.98 19.33 -29.70
CA SER A 153 15.97 20.02 -30.52
C SER A 153 16.64 19.04 -31.50
N GLU A 154 16.90 17.80 -31.09
CA GLU A 154 17.44 16.76 -31.97
C GLU A 154 16.44 16.33 -33.03
N LEU A 155 15.16 16.20 -32.69
CA LEU A 155 14.11 15.90 -33.68
C LEU A 155 14.10 16.93 -34.81
N LYS A 156 14.15 18.24 -34.47
CA LYS A 156 14.24 19.31 -35.48
C LYS A 156 15.52 19.20 -36.31
N ARG A 157 16.64 18.83 -35.72
CA ARG A 157 17.93 18.65 -36.41
C ARG A 157 17.89 17.46 -37.37
N CYS A 158 17.32 16.33 -36.91
CA CYS A 158 17.13 15.14 -37.73
C CYS A 158 16.20 15.42 -38.92
N GLN A 159 15.11 16.14 -38.67
CA GLN A 159 14.15 16.55 -39.73
C GLN A 159 14.87 17.42 -40.79
N LYS A 160 15.60 18.44 -40.34
CA LYS A 160 16.35 19.30 -41.27
C LYS A 160 17.38 18.50 -42.12
N ARG A 161 18.11 17.57 -41.50
CA ARG A 161 19.08 16.72 -42.20
C ARG A 161 18.38 15.80 -43.20
N TYR A 162 17.23 15.24 -42.86
CA TYR A 162 16.42 14.42 -43.77
C TYR A 162 15.95 15.21 -45.00
N ASP A 163 15.50 16.44 -44.82
CA ASP A 163 15.08 17.33 -45.90
C ASP A 163 16.26 17.71 -46.81
N GLU A 164 17.47 17.95 -46.26
CA GLU A 164 18.73 18.16 -46.99
C GLU A 164 19.09 16.96 -47.84
N LEU A 165 19.02 15.73 -47.26
CA LEU A 165 19.29 14.48 -48.01
C LEU A 165 18.32 14.29 -49.16
N SER A 166 17.02 14.56 -48.94
CA SER A 166 16.01 14.48 -49.99
C SER A 166 16.30 15.43 -51.15
N THR A 167 16.87 16.61 -50.86
CA THR A 167 17.31 17.57 -51.88
C THR A 167 18.55 17.09 -52.61
N LEU A 168 19.52 16.50 -51.89
CA LEU A 168 20.73 15.94 -52.48
C LEU A 168 20.43 14.75 -53.40
N ILE A 169 19.52 13.84 -52.99
CA ILE A 169 19.08 12.71 -53.79
C ILE A 169 18.47 13.20 -55.13
N ARG A 170 17.65 14.24 -55.09
CA ARG A 170 17.07 14.86 -56.28
C ARG A 170 18.15 15.44 -57.22
N GLY A 171 19.14 16.15 -56.64
CA GLY A 171 20.27 16.66 -57.40
C GLY A 171 21.18 15.58 -57.98
N LEU A 172 21.36 14.44 -57.30
CA LEU A 172 22.07 13.27 -57.84
C LEU A 172 21.36 12.67 -59.04
N TYR A 173 20.03 12.60 -58.99
CA TYR A 173 19.23 12.09 -60.13
C TYR A 173 19.32 13.03 -61.36
N GLU A 174 19.29 14.35 -61.16
CA GLU A 174 19.47 15.34 -62.20
C GLU A 174 20.90 15.27 -62.84
N ASN A 175 21.94 15.09 -62.04
CA ASN A 175 23.32 14.94 -62.50
C ASN A 175 23.55 13.62 -63.25
N LEU A 176 22.84 12.53 -62.91
CA LEU A 176 22.87 11.30 -63.67
C LEU A 176 22.24 11.47 -65.07
N ILE A 177 21.07 12.11 -65.16
CA ILE A 177 20.38 12.37 -66.44
C ILE A 177 21.21 13.28 -67.32
N SER A 178 21.84 14.30 -66.80
CA SER A 178 22.73 15.24 -67.53
C SER A 178 24.08 14.62 -67.94
N GLY A 179 24.36 13.37 -67.52
CA GLY A 179 25.61 12.69 -67.85
C GLY A 179 26.84 13.16 -67.08
N LEU A 180 26.67 14.05 -66.09
CA LEU A 180 27.74 14.60 -65.26
C LEU A 180 28.24 13.58 -64.21
N LEU A 181 27.39 12.59 -63.85
CA LEU A 181 27.70 11.61 -62.81
C LEU A 181 27.69 10.17 -63.42
N PRO A 182 28.79 9.40 -63.30
CA PRO A 182 28.83 8.01 -63.73
C PRO A 182 27.86 7.14 -62.92
N GLU A 183 27.17 6.20 -63.53
CA GLU A 183 26.16 5.34 -62.93
C GLU A 183 26.67 4.56 -61.70
N ARG A 184 27.96 4.13 -61.73
CA ARG A 184 28.58 3.47 -60.59
C ARG A 184 28.62 4.36 -59.35
N GLN A 185 29.00 5.62 -59.51
CA GLN A 185 29.08 6.59 -58.40
C GLN A 185 27.68 6.97 -57.89
N TYR A 186 26.73 7.10 -58.81
CA TYR A 186 25.35 7.32 -58.47
C TYR A 186 24.80 6.20 -57.54
N LYS A 187 24.96 4.93 -57.93
CA LYS A 187 24.50 3.79 -57.13
C LYS A 187 25.16 3.76 -55.74
N GLN A 188 26.43 4.10 -55.66
CA GLN A 188 27.15 4.13 -54.37
C GLN A 188 26.63 5.25 -53.44
N LEU A 189 26.47 6.47 -53.99
CA LEU A 189 25.99 7.62 -53.20
C LEU A 189 24.51 7.46 -52.84
N MET A 190 23.67 6.96 -53.75
CA MET A 190 22.28 6.66 -53.46
C MET A 190 22.14 5.71 -52.26
N LYS A 191 22.90 4.61 -52.29
CA LYS A 191 22.87 3.66 -51.17
C LYS A 191 23.27 4.31 -49.85
N GLN A 192 24.28 5.17 -49.85
CA GLN A 192 24.68 5.87 -48.62
C GLN A 192 23.61 6.82 -48.09
N TYR A 193 22.96 7.55 -49.00
CA TYR A 193 21.89 8.47 -48.61
C TYR A 193 20.60 7.77 -48.18
N ASP A 194 20.25 6.64 -48.81
CA ASP A 194 19.12 5.82 -48.41
C ASP A 194 19.36 5.18 -47.02
N ASP A 195 20.58 4.67 -46.78
CA ASP A 195 20.94 4.12 -45.46
C ASP A 195 20.89 5.21 -44.37
N GLU A 196 21.40 6.42 -44.64
CA GLU A 196 21.34 7.57 -43.70
C GLU A 196 19.90 8.03 -43.47
N GLN A 197 19.04 8.06 -44.51
CA GLN A 197 17.61 8.40 -44.38
C GLN A 197 16.88 7.38 -43.50
N ALA A 198 17.11 6.11 -43.70
CA ALA A 198 16.51 5.06 -42.90
C ALA A 198 16.89 5.15 -41.41
N GLU A 199 18.17 5.45 -41.11
CA GLU A 199 18.61 5.68 -39.73
C GLU A 199 17.97 6.91 -39.10
N LEU A 200 17.80 8.01 -39.85
CA LEU A 200 17.16 9.22 -39.38
C LEU A 200 15.66 9.02 -39.14
N GLU A 201 14.98 8.28 -40.02
CA GLU A 201 13.56 7.94 -39.85
C GLU A 201 13.33 7.13 -38.56
N ALA A 202 14.13 6.09 -38.33
CA ALA A 202 14.04 5.29 -37.11
C ALA A 202 14.27 6.14 -35.85
N LYS A 203 15.26 7.05 -35.86
CA LYS A 203 15.50 7.97 -34.75
C LYS A 203 14.36 8.95 -34.53
N MET A 204 13.82 9.52 -35.58
CA MET A 204 12.70 10.44 -35.50
C MET A 204 11.43 9.76 -34.99
N GLU A 205 11.17 8.51 -35.35
CA GLU A 205 10.04 7.76 -34.87
C GLU A 205 10.12 7.47 -33.37
N THR A 206 11.30 7.04 -32.88
CA THR A 206 11.53 6.84 -31.45
C THR A 206 11.36 8.13 -30.65
N MET A 207 11.94 9.25 -31.11
CA MET A 207 11.81 10.55 -30.44
C MET A 207 10.36 11.07 -30.46
N LYS A 208 9.63 10.89 -31.57
CA LYS A 208 8.19 11.25 -31.65
C LYS A 208 7.36 10.47 -30.67
N LYS A 209 7.64 9.17 -30.49
CA LYS A 209 6.95 8.32 -29.52
C LYS A 209 7.23 8.78 -28.09
N GLU A 210 8.48 9.05 -27.73
CA GLU A 210 8.86 9.58 -26.41
C GLU A 210 8.20 10.93 -26.12
N LEU A 211 8.12 11.84 -27.09
CA LEU A 211 7.44 13.13 -26.95
C LEU A 211 5.91 13.03 -26.85
N SER A 212 5.30 12.01 -27.45
CA SER A 212 3.86 11.75 -27.29
C SER A 212 3.56 11.21 -25.88
N GLU A 213 4.38 10.30 -25.38
CA GLU A 213 4.27 9.77 -24.01
C GLU A 213 4.42 10.88 -22.95
N GLU A 214 5.27 11.90 -23.19
CA GLU A 214 5.43 13.06 -22.29
C GLU A 214 4.18 13.97 -22.28
N LYS A 215 3.55 14.19 -23.43
CA LYS A 215 2.31 14.98 -23.50
C LYS A 215 1.16 14.28 -22.80
N ASP A 216 1.04 12.98 -23.01
CA ASP A 216 0.01 12.16 -22.37
C ASP A 216 0.18 12.19 -20.84
N SER A 217 1.42 12.12 -20.34
CA SER A 217 1.71 12.21 -18.92
C SER A 217 1.32 13.53 -18.27
N THR A 218 1.45 14.65 -18.98
CA THR A 218 1.03 15.96 -18.47
C THR A 218 -0.49 16.05 -18.35
N MET A 219 -1.23 15.50 -19.31
CA MET A 219 -2.69 15.41 -19.25
C MET A 219 -3.13 14.47 -18.11
N ASP A 220 -2.42 13.37 -17.90
CA ASP A 220 -2.67 12.43 -16.81
C ASP A 220 -2.51 13.07 -15.42
N ILE A 221 -1.48 13.90 -15.22
CA ILE A 221 -1.29 14.65 -13.97
C ILE A 221 -2.43 15.62 -13.72
N GLN A 222 -2.85 16.38 -14.73
CA GLN A 222 -3.98 17.31 -14.60
C GLN A 222 -5.28 16.58 -14.28
N HIS A 223 -5.49 15.42 -14.91
CA HIS A 223 -6.64 14.57 -14.63
C HIS A 223 -6.61 14.03 -13.19
N PHE A 224 -5.47 13.56 -12.72
CA PHE A 224 -5.28 13.12 -11.32
C PHE A 224 -5.59 14.25 -10.33
N VAL A 225 -5.06 15.45 -10.54
CA VAL A 225 -5.34 16.61 -9.68
C VAL A 225 -6.84 16.94 -9.65
N SER A 226 -7.52 16.86 -10.80
CA SER A 226 -8.97 17.06 -10.88
C SER A 226 -9.77 16.01 -10.08
N LEU A 227 -9.32 14.75 -10.09
CA LEU A 227 -9.90 13.67 -9.30
C LEU A 227 -9.68 13.89 -7.80
N ILE A 228 -8.49 14.29 -7.37
CA ILE A 228 -8.23 14.62 -5.96
C ILE A 228 -9.12 15.79 -5.50
N ARG A 229 -9.33 16.81 -6.36
CA ARG A 229 -10.26 17.92 -6.07
C ARG A 229 -11.70 17.45 -5.87
N LYS A 230 -12.15 16.42 -6.61
CA LYS A 230 -13.47 15.79 -6.45
C LYS A 230 -13.64 15.16 -5.07
N TYR A 231 -12.57 14.58 -4.51
CA TYR A 231 -12.56 13.87 -3.23
C TYR A 231 -11.96 14.70 -2.07
N LYS A 232 -12.52 15.88 -1.82
CA LYS A 232 -12.08 16.75 -0.72
C LYS A 232 -12.36 16.12 0.64
N ASN A 233 -11.32 15.99 1.49
CA ASN A 233 -11.44 15.52 2.88
C ASN A 233 -12.32 14.27 3.07
N PRO A 234 -12.01 13.16 2.42
CA PRO A 234 -12.82 11.96 2.55
C PRO A 234 -12.75 11.41 3.98
N THR A 235 -13.89 11.04 4.56
CA THR A 235 -13.96 10.36 5.86
C THR A 235 -13.76 8.85 5.71
N GLU A 236 -14.19 8.30 4.58
CA GLU A 236 -14.11 6.88 4.24
C GLU A 236 -13.71 6.69 2.78
N VAL A 237 -13.12 5.53 2.48
CA VAL A 237 -12.78 5.15 1.11
C VAL A 237 -14.04 4.64 0.42
N SER A 238 -14.61 5.43 -0.51
CA SER A 238 -15.72 4.95 -1.34
C SER A 238 -15.21 4.03 -2.47
N ASP A 239 -16.06 3.11 -2.94
CA ASP A 239 -15.70 2.19 -4.03
C ASP A 239 -15.35 2.93 -5.33
N LEU A 240 -16.02 4.08 -5.58
CA LEU A 240 -15.75 4.91 -6.74
C LEU A 240 -14.38 5.58 -6.63
N MET A 241 -14.10 6.24 -5.49
CA MET A 241 -12.81 6.86 -5.20
C MET A 241 -11.66 5.85 -5.33
N PHE A 242 -11.85 4.66 -4.79
CA PHE A 242 -10.86 3.59 -4.86
C PHE A 242 -10.56 3.19 -6.31
N THR A 243 -11.61 2.99 -7.12
CA THR A 243 -11.48 2.56 -8.52
C THR A 243 -10.85 3.65 -9.41
N GLU A 244 -11.22 4.92 -9.16
CA GLU A 244 -10.70 6.05 -9.94
C GLU A 244 -9.25 6.38 -9.60
N LEU A 245 -8.86 6.25 -8.32
CA LEU A 245 -7.54 6.69 -7.86
C LEU A 245 -6.48 5.58 -7.83
N ILE A 246 -6.83 4.32 -7.51
CA ILE A 246 -5.87 3.27 -7.24
C ILE A 246 -5.69 2.31 -8.41
N ASP A 247 -4.44 2.13 -8.86
CA ASP A 247 -4.07 1.12 -9.85
C ASP A 247 -3.68 -0.20 -9.17
N LYS A 248 -2.68 -0.18 -8.31
CA LYS A 248 -2.20 -1.37 -7.57
C LYS A 248 -1.53 -0.98 -6.27
N ILE A 249 -1.43 -1.94 -5.36
CA ILE A 249 -0.79 -1.79 -4.06
C ILE A 249 0.22 -2.91 -3.90
N VAL A 250 1.46 -2.57 -3.60
CA VAL A 250 2.55 -3.53 -3.42
C VAL A 250 2.90 -3.61 -1.94
N VAL A 251 2.85 -4.83 -1.40
CA VAL A 251 3.06 -5.11 0.02
C VAL A 251 4.39 -5.84 0.19
N TYR A 252 5.27 -5.25 1.00
CA TYR A 252 6.59 -5.81 1.35
C TYR A 252 6.50 -6.73 2.55
N GLU A 253 7.58 -7.44 2.83
CA GLU A 253 7.71 -8.22 4.06
C GLU A 253 7.68 -7.30 5.27
N SER A 254 7.10 -7.78 6.36
CA SER A 254 7.08 -7.02 7.60
C SER A 254 8.35 -7.27 8.39
N GLU A 255 8.97 -6.22 8.87
CA GLU A 255 10.18 -6.22 9.67
C GLU A 255 9.86 -6.01 11.17
N GLY A 256 10.71 -6.55 12.04
CA GLY A 256 10.56 -6.41 13.48
C GLY A 256 9.66 -7.49 14.12
N VAL A 257 9.60 -7.46 15.45
CA VAL A 257 8.88 -8.46 16.26
C VAL A 257 7.88 -7.77 17.20
N GLY A 258 6.70 -8.35 17.33
CA GLY A 258 5.68 -7.89 18.28
C GLY A 258 5.11 -6.50 17.95
N LYS A 259 5.21 -5.55 18.89
CA LYS A 259 4.65 -4.19 18.74
C LYS A 259 5.48 -3.28 17.84
N ALA A 260 6.77 -3.57 17.68
CA ALA A 260 7.69 -2.81 16.81
C ALA A 260 7.70 -3.32 15.35
N ARG A 261 6.67 -4.06 14.97
CA ARG A 261 6.55 -4.60 13.61
C ARG A 261 6.13 -3.49 12.65
N THR A 262 6.98 -3.20 11.68
CA THR A 262 6.74 -2.27 10.58
C THR A 262 6.56 -3.02 9.26
N GLN A 263 5.82 -2.45 8.34
CA GLN A 263 5.61 -3.04 7.02
C GLN A 263 5.53 -1.93 5.98
N LYS A 264 6.39 -2.00 4.98
CA LYS A 264 6.37 -1.06 3.85
C LYS A 264 5.25 -1.44 2.89
N VAL A 265 4.51 -0.44 2.41
CA VAL A 265 3.43 -0.58 1.43
C VAL A 265 3.56 0.54 0.42
N ASP A 266 3.70 0.20 -0.86
CA ASP A 266 3.74 1.15 -1.95
C ASP A 266 2.37 1.21 -2.64
N ILE A 267 1.79 2.40 -2.73
CA ILE A 267 0.51 2.64 -3.37
C ILE A 267 0.78 3.27 -4.75
N TYR A 268 0.28 2.63 -5.79
CA TYR A 268 0.34 3.15 -7.16
C TYR A 268 -1.02 3.74 -7.51
N PHE A 269 -1.01 5.01 -7.85
CA PHE A 269 -2.19 5.75 -8.26
C PHE A 269 -2.36 5.66 -9.79
N ASN A 270 -3.62 5.67 -10.23
CA ASN A 270 -3.92 5.82 -11.65
C ASN A 270 -3.36 7.16 -12.14
N TYR A 271 -2.86 7.20 -13.36
CA TYR A 271 -2.31 8.37 -14.06
C TYR A 271 -0.92 8.82 -13.60
N VAL A 272 -0.61 8.79 -12.30
CA VAL A 272 0.67 9.32 -11.76
C VAL A 272 1.60 8.24 -11.21
N GLY A 273 1.14 6.99 -11.12
CA GLY A 273 1.93 5.88 -10.60
C GLY A 273 2.21 5.98 -9.10
N GLN A 274 3.41 5.59 -8.68
CA GLN A 274 3.83 5.72 -7.29
C GLN A 274 4.29 7.16 -7.03
N VAL A 275 3.63 7.83 -6.11
CA VAL A 275 3.96 9.19 -5.66
C VAL A 275 4.53 9.10 -4.25
N ASP A 276 5.80 9.46 -4.12
CA ASP A 276 6.50 9.51 -2.83
C ASP A 276 6.90 10.97 -2.56
N ILE A 277 6.00 11.69 -1.90
CA ILE A 277 6.25 13.06 -1.47
C ILE A 277 6.82 13.00 -0.06
N ALA A 278 8.00 13.58 0.16
CA ALA A 278 8.61 13.66 1.47
C ALA A 278 7.68 14.37 2.47
N TYR A 279 7.64 13.87 3.70
CA TYR A 279 6.88 14.52 4.76
C TYR A 279 7.59 15.79 5.22
N THR A 280 6.85 16.87 5.41
CA THR A 280 7.39 18.07 6.06
C THR A 280 7.65 17.78 7.56
N GLU A 281 8.53 18.57 8.19
CA GLU A 281 8.82 18.41 9.62
C GLU A 281 7.56 18.59 10.48
N GLU A 282 6.67 19.49 10.07
CA GLU A 282 5.39 19.74 10.74
C GLU A 282 4.45 18.53 10.65
N GLU A 283 4.32 17.93 9.46
CA GLU A 283 3.52 16.72 9.26
C GLU A 283 4.07 15.52 10.05
N LEU A 284 5.40 15.39 10.13
CA LEU A 284 6.04 14.34 10.94
C LEU A 284 5.79 14.54 12.45
N ALA A 285 5.73 15.79 12.90
CA ALA A 285 5.40 16.11 14.28
C ALA A 285 3.92 15.78 14.60
N GLU A 286 2.99 16.16 13.71
CA GLU A 286 1.56 15.80 13.83
C GLU A 286 1.32 14.28 13.86
N ILE A 287 2.00 13.54 12.99
CA ILE A 287 1.92 12.07 12.96
C ILE A 287 2.39 11.46 14.26
N LYS A 288 3.56 11.89 14.78
CA LYS A 288 4.09 11.40 16.06
C LYS A 288 3.15 11.69 17.23
N GLU A 289 2.58 12.89 17.27
CA GLU A 289 1.61 13.25 18.31
C GLU A 289 0.34 12.38 18.24
N GLN A 290 -0.16 12.11 17.04
CA GLN A 290 -1.31 11.22 16.83
C GLN A 290 -0.99 9.78 17.26
N GLU A 291 0.17 9.25 16.89
CA GLU A 291 0.62 7.92 17.29
C GLU A 291 0.73 7.80 18.83
N GLU A 292 1.29 8.81 19.50
CA GLU A 292 1.39 8.84 20.96
C GLU A 292 -0.01 8.88 21.63
N GLN A 293 -0.93 9.66 21.08
CA GLN A 293 -2.30 9.73 21.58
C GLN A 293 -3.05 8.40 21.39
N GLU A 294 -2.86 7.74 20.24
CA GLU A 294 -3.45 6.43 19.98
C GLU A 294 -2.86 5.35 20.89
N GLU A 295 -1.55 5.40 21.14
CA GLU A 295 -0.90 4.47 22.06
C GLU A 295 -1.39 4.65 23.50
N LYS A 296 -1.55 5.89 23.96
CA LYS A 296 -2.17 6.20 25.27
C LYS A 296 -3.59 5.62 25.38
N LYS A 297 -4.43 5.86 24.38
CA LYS A 297 -5.80 5.31 24.32
C LYS A 297 -5.82 3.78 24.32
N ARG A 298 -4.85 3.16 23.63
CA ARG A 298 -4.70 1.70 23.56
C ARG A 298 -4.29 1.12 24.93
N LEU A 299 -3.34 1.76 25.60
CA LEU A 299 -2.88 1.38 26.96
C LEU A 299 -4.00 1.53 27.98
N GLU A 300 -4.78 2.59 27.93
CA GLU A 300 -5.96 2.78 28.79
C GLU A 300 -7.00 1.68 28.58
N LYS A 301 -7.34 1.37 27.31
CA LYS A 301 -8.27 0.27 26.99
C LYS A 301 -7.74 -1.09 27.47
N GLN A 302 -6.44 -1.31 27.36
CA GLN A 302 -5.82 -2.54 27.85
C GLN A 302 -5.91 -2.61 29.39
N CYS A 303 -5.60 -1.53 30.09
CA CYS A 303 -5.71 -1.44 31.55
C CYS A 303 -7.15 -1.68 32.03
N GLN A 304 -8.14 -1.11 31.35
CA GLN A 304 -9.56 -1.35 31.65
C GLN A 304 -9.96 -2.81 31.43
N ARG A 305 -9.50 -3.45 30.33
CA ARG A 305 -9.76 -4.88 30.07
C ARG A 305 -9.14 -5.77 31.14
N GLU A 306 -7.90 -5.46 31.57
CA GLU A 306 -7.23 -6.22 32.63
C GLU A 306 -7.94 -6.06 33.98
N LYS A 307 -8.40 -4.85 34.30
CA LYS A 307 -9.20 -4.60 35.51
C LYS A 307 -10.51 -5.41 35.47
N ALA A 308 -11.24 -5.32 34.36
CA ALA A 308 -12.49 -6.08 34.20
C ALA A 308 -12.28 -7.59 34.23
N TYR A 309 -11.18 -8.09 33.67
CA TYR A 309 -10.81 -9.50 33.76
C TYR A 309 -10.52 -9.94 35.20
N ARG A 310 -9.73 -9.13 35.95
CA ARG A 310 -9.42 -9.40 37.36
C ARG A 310 -10.69 -9.39 38.24
N GLU A 311 -11.62 -8.49 37.98
CA GLU A 311 -12.89 -8.44 38.68
C GLU A 311 -13.76 -9.67 38.38
N LYS A 312 -13.86 -10.07 37.08
CA LYS A 312 -14.55 -11.29 36.69
C LYS A 312 -13.92 -12.55 37.32
N GLN A 313 -12.60 -12.62 37.40
CA GLN A 313 -11.92 -13.73 38.07
C GLN A 313 -12.17 -13.75 39.58
N LYS A 314 -12.23 -12.57 40.22
CA LYS A 314 -12.60 -12.45 41.63
C LYS A 314 -14.04 -12.89 41.86
N ALA A 315 -14.97 -12.40 41.03
CA ALA A 315 -16.40 -12.80 41.12
C ALA A 315 -16.60 -14.31 40.89
N LYS A 316 -15.83 -14.90 39.92
CA LYS A 316 -15.93 -16.34 39.65
C LYS A 316 -15.39 -17.16 40.80
N LYS A 317 -14.29 -16.79 41.41
CA LYS A 317 -13.74 -17.44 42.61
C LYS A 317 -14.67 -17.28 43.81
N HIS A 318 -15.36 -16.16 43.94
CA HIS A 318 -16.38 -15.93 44.98
C HIS A 318 -17.61 -16.79 44.80
N ALA A 319 -18.03 -17.03 43.54
CA ALA A 319 -19.15 -17.93 43.22
C ALA A 319 -18.79 -19.41 43.37
N GLU A 320 -17.55 -19.82 43.02
CA GLU A 320 -17.07 -21.19 43.17
C GLU A 320 -16.85 -21.58 44.66
N ASN A 321 -16.54 -20.60 45.53
CA ASN A 321 -16.38 -20.83 46.97
C ASN A 321 -17.71 -20.87 47.76
N GLY A 322 -18.84 -20.98 47.10
CA GLY A 322 -20.15 -21.36 47.68
C GLY A 322 -20.49 -20.64 48.99
N GLY A 323 -20.45 -19.31 49.04
CA GLY A 323 -21.02 -18.57 50.17
C GLY A 323 -20.44 -18.86 51.57
N GLU A 324 -19.30 -19.53 51.67
CA GLU A 324 -18.66 -19.70 52.97
C GLU A 324 -18.22 -18.33 53.50
N ILE A 325 -18.68 -18.03 54.71
CA ILE A 325 -18.33 -16.85 55.49
C ILE A 325 -16.83 -16.70 55.47
N VAL A 326 -16.33 -15.67 54.75
CA VAL A 326 -14.89 -15.35 54.71
C VAL A 326 -14.44 -15.13 56.12
N LYS A 327 -13.72 -16.10 56.69
CA LYS A 327 -13.19 -15.97 58.06
C LYS A 327 -12.28 -14.78 58.06
N THR A 328 -12.64 -13.75 58.84
CA THR A 328 -11.77 -12.61 59.11
C THR A 328 -10.51 -13.12 59.80
N LYS A 329 -9.36 -12.62 59.39
CA LYS A 329 -8.08 -12.88 60.08
C LYS A 329 -7.58 -11.62 60.76
N VAL A 330 -6.95 -11.78 61.89
CA VAL A 330 -6.30 -10.70 62.61
C VAL A 330 -4.85 -10.57 62.10
N CYS A 331 -4.47 -9.38 61.72
CA CYS A 331 -3.10 -9.13 61.25
C CYS A 331 -2.14 -9.21 62.43
N PRO A 332 -1.08 -10.04 62.41
CA PRO A 332 -0.18 -10.22 63.55
C PRO A 332 0.67 -8.98 63.82
N HIS A 333 0.82 -8.06 62.89
CA HIS A 333 1.59 -6.83 63.08
C HIS A 333 0.76 -5.67 63.67
N CYS A 334 -0.40 -5.36 63.04
CA CYS A 334 -1.22 -4.22 63.44
C CYS A 334 -2.47 -4.59 64.26
N GLN A 335 -2.71 -5.89 64.50
CA GLN A 335 -3.82 -6.46 65.22
C GLN A 335 -5.22 -6.11 64.69
N LYS A 336 -5.33 -5.52 63.50
CA LYS A 336 -6.64 -5.22 62.86
C LYS A 336 -7.20 -6.45 62.18
N GLU A 337 -8.51 -6.62 62.29
CA GLU A 337 -9.21 -7.61 61.51
C GLU A 337 -9.24 -7.22 60.04
N PHE A 338 -9.03 -8.19 59.18
CA PHE A 338 -9.08 -8.00 57.73
C PHE A 338 -9.62 -9.23 57.05
N ILE A 339 -10.22 -9.04 55.85
CA ILE A 339 -10.68 -10.11 55.01
C ILE A 339 -9.54 -10.53 54.08
N PRO A 340 -9.00 -11.75 54.19
CA PRO A 340 -7.87 -12.19 53.38
C PRO A 340 -8.30 -12.42 51.96
N THR A 341 -7.50 -11.95 50.99
CA THR A 341 -7.70 -12.18 49.56
C THR A 341 -7.27 -13.58 49.11
N SER A 342 -6.55 -14.31 49.96
CA SER A 342 -6.16 -15.71 49.75
C SER A 342 -5.93 -16.39 51.11
N ASN A 343 -6.13 -17.73 51.17
CA ASN A 343 -5.88 -18.51 52.39
C ASN A 343 -4.46 -18.38 52.96
N ARG A 344 -3.50 -18.01 52.14
CA ARG A 344 -2.08 -17.81 52.53
C ARG A 344 -1.76 -16.40 53.02
N GLN A 345 -2.70 -15.48 52.92
CA GLN A 345 -2.50 -14.11 53.37
C GLN A 345 -2.53 -14.04 54.91
N ILE A 346 -1.43 -13.58 55.51
CA ILE A 346 -1.23 -13.49 56.94
C ILE A 346 -1.35 -12.03 57.40
N PHE A 347 -0.90 -11.06 56.59
CA PHE A 347 -0.91 -9.64 56.91
C PHE A 347 -2.00 -8.88 56.13
N CYS A 348 -2.58 -7.82 56.74
CA CYS A 348 -3.65 -7.04 56.13
C CYS A 348 -3.18 -6.24 54.92
N SER A 349 -1.92 -5.83 54.85
CA SER A 349 -1.31 -5.06 53.75
C SER A 349 0.13 -5.50 53.48
N LYS A 350 0.69 -5.07 52.35
CA LYS A 350 2.10 -5.27 52.01
C LYS A 350 3.01 -4.51 53.02
N ASP A 351 2.57 -3.35 53.45
CA ASP A 351 3.32 -2.54 54.41
C ASP A 351 3.46 -3.21 55.78
N CYS A 352 2.36 -3.79 56.27
CA CYS A 352 2.39 -4.60 57.49
C CYS A 352 3.30 -5.84 57.35
N CYS A 353 3.33 -6.47 56.18
CA CYS A 353 4.23 -7.56 55.93
C CYS A 353 5.72 -7.12 55.92
N TYR A 354 5.96 -5.98 55.31
CA TYR A 354 7.32 -5.41 55.24
C TYR A 354 7.82 -4.96 56.64
N GLN A 355 7.00 -4.26 57.41
CA GLN A 355 7.33 -3.84 58.78
C GLN A 355 7.58 -5.01 59.72
N ALA A 356 6.69 -6.04 59.65
CA ALA A 356 6.89 -7.26 60.45
C ALA A 356 8.21 -7.99 60.13
N ARG A 357 8.67 -7.95 58.89
CA ARG A 357 9.98 -8.48 58.50
C ARG A 357 11.13 -7.66 59.04
N GLN A 358 10.98 -6.34 58.99
CA GLN A 358 12.00 -5.47 59.57
C GLN A 358 12.13 -5.60 61.10
N ASP A 359 11.01 -5.68 61.80
CA ASP A 359 10.99 -5.90 63.25
C ASP A 359 11.65 -7.21 63.62
N LYS A 360 11.35 -8.30 62.89
CA LYS A 360 12.01 -9.56 63.08
C LYS A 360 13.50 -9.50 62.84
N THR A 361 13.95 -8.86 61.74
CA THR A 361 15.38 -8.69 61.44
C THR A 361 16.11 -7.87 62.52
N LYS A 362 15.41 -6.87 63.10
CA LYS A 362 15.94 -6.06 64.19
C LYS A 362 16.07 -6.86 65.47
N ALA A 363 15.05 -7.64 65.81
CA ALA A 363 15.08 -8.55 66.97
C ALA A 363 16.17 -9.62 66.83
N ASP A 364 16.31 -10.23 65.63
CA ASP A 364 17.37 -11.21 65.39
C ASP A 364 18.77 -10.60 65.53
N ARG A 365 18.99 -9.36 65.08
CA ARG A 365 20.27 -8.63 65.29
C ARG A 365 20.53 -8.28 66.76
N GLU A 366 19.49 -7.94 67.50
CA GLU A 366 19.61 -7.67 68.96
C GLU A 366 19.91 -8.96 69.75
N ALA A 367 19.29 -10.08 69.38
CA ALA A 367 19.57 -11.40 69.93
C ALA A 367 21.01 -11.85 69.63
N GLU A 368 21.50 -11.64 68.41
CA GLU A 368 22.89 -11.91 68.05
C GLU A 368 23.90 -11.06 68.85
N LYS A 369 23.60 -9.78 69.10
CA LYS A 369 24.41 -8.90 69.93
C LYS A 369 24.43 -9.34 71.38
N GLY A 370 23.28 -9.82 71.91
CA GLY A 370 23.21 -10.40 73.27
C GLY A 370 24.05 -11.66 73.43
N ASN A 371 24.03 -12.57 72.42
CA ASN A 371 24.79 -13.81 72.42
C ASN A 371 26.31 -13.61 72.29
N HIS A 372 26.74 -12.49 71.69
CA HIS A 372 28.16 -12.15 71.56
C HIS A 372 28.72 -11.65 72.95
N TYR A 373 27.87 -11.07 73.80
CA TYR A 373 28.27 -10.58 75.10
C TYR A 373 28.52 -11.74 76.11
N TYR A 374 27.81 -12.89 75.93
CA TYR A 374 27.98 -14.10 76.77
C TYR A 374 29.14 -15.01 76.34
N ARG A 375 29.72 -14.84 75.14
CA ARG A 375 30.88 -15.63 74.64
C ARG A 375 32.25 -15.03 74.99
N GLN A 376 32.29 -13.84 75.71
CA GLN A 376 33.50 -13.18 76.09
C GLN A 376 33.67 -13.14 77.63
N ARG A 377 33.02 -14.02 78.40
CA ARG A 377 33.31 -14.24 79.81
C ARG A 377 33.78 -15.69 80.00
#